data_1401b85580c1ae1e1fbe31bf787eb4a7
#
_entry.id   1401b85580c1ae1e1fbe31bf787eb4a7
#
_cell.length_a   1.000
_cell.length_b   1.000
_cell.length_c   1.000
_cell.angle_alpha   90.00
_cell.angle_beta   90.00
_cell.angle_gamma   90.00
#
_symmetry.space_group_name_H-M   'P 1'
#
loop_
_entity.id
_entity.type
_entity.pdbx_description
1 polymer ?
#
loop_
_entity_poly.entity_id
_entity_poly.type
_entity_poly.pdbx_seq_one_letter_code
_entity_poly.pdbx_strand_id
1 'polypeptide(L)'
;VGHRLKEDGWTVVSLSRSDVDLPWSDRHIAADLTNAEASARALSAASDATHVFFCMWSRQATEEENVTVNSAMVRNLFNGIAEAPVQHAALVTGLKHYLGSFDDYAQVTPYTPFLESSPRLPGPNFYYDQEDVLFEMAEARGFTWSVHRPHTMIGFVIGNAMNMAVTLAIYATICKHTGRPF
;
A
#
# COMPACT_ATOMS: atom_id res chain seq x y z
N VAL A 1 -10.57 2.28 -0.77
CA VAL A 1 -10.27 3.49 -1.55
C VAL A 1 -11.07 3.48 -2.83
N GLY A 2 -10.86 2.54 -3.77
CA GLY A 2 -11.48 2.55 -5.10
C GLY A 2 -13.01 2.63 -5.08
N HIS A 3 -13.69 1.86 -4.25
CA HIS A 3 -15.15 1.91 -4.09
C HIS A 3 -15.62 3.32 -3.73
N ARG A 4 -14.96 3.96 -2.75
CA ARG A 4 -15.32 5.32 -2.33
C ARG A 4 -15.06 6.36 -3.42
N LEU A 5 -13.95 6.24 -4.15
CA LEU A 5 -13.66 7.12 -5.28
C LEU A 5 -14.75 7.00 -6.36
N LYS A 6 -15.20 5.76 -6.64
CA LYS A 6 -16.28 5.53 -7.59
C LYS A 6 -17.59 6.19 -7.16
N GLU A 7 -17.95 6.09 -5.88
CA GLU A 7 -19.12 6.77 -5.31
C GLU A 7 -19.03 8.29 -5.44
N ASP A 8 -17.82 8.85 -5.32
CA ASP A 8 -17.55 10.28 -5.46
C ASP A 8 -17.42 10.75 -6.93
N GLY A 9 -17.70 9.87 -7.89
CA GLY A 9 -17.75 10.18 -9.33
C GLY A 9 -16.41 10.13 -10.06
N TRP A 10 -15.38 9.54 -9.47
CA TRP A 10 -14.10 9.34 -10.14
C TRP A 10 -14.16 8.20 -11.16
N THR A 11 -13.37 8.32 -12.23
CA THR A 11 -13.04 7.17 -13.07
C THR A 11 -11.95 6.36 -12.36
N VAL A 12 -12.26 5.11 -12.04
CA VAL A 12 -11.37 4.26 -11.24
C VAL A 12 -10.74 3.18 -12.10
N VAL A 13 -9.41 3.17 -12.16
CA VAL A 13 -8.61 2.09 -12.75
C VAL A 13 -8.00 1.28 -11.61
N SER A 14 -8.36 0.01 -11.53
CA SER A 14 -7.79 -0.90 -10.53
C SER A 14 -6.64 -1.71 -11.11
N LEU A 15 -5.69 -2.07 -10.24
CA LEU A 15 -4.53 -2.88 -10.61
C LEU A 15 -4.35 -4.02 -9.61
N SER A 16 -4.20 -5.23 -10.10
CA SER A 16 -3.77 -6.39 -9.31
C SER A 16 -3.04 -7.41 -10.18
N ARG A 17 -2.43 -8.43 -9.56
CA ARG A 17 -1.71 -9.49 -10.29
C ARG A 17 -2.65 -10.38 -11.10
N SER A 18 -3.85 -10.60 -10.59
CA SER A 18 -4.85 -11.45 -11.23
C SER A 18 -5.89 -10.60 -11.96
N ASP A 19 -6.42 -11.11 -13.03
CA ASP A 19 -7.61 -10.55 -13.68
C ASP A 19 -8.82 -10.83 -12.77
N VAL A 20 -9.49 -9.76 -12.32
CA VAL A 20 -10.63 -9.83 -11.42
C VAL A 20 -11.72 -8.84 -11.86
N ASP A 21 -12.95 -9.27 -11.76
CA ASP A 21 -14.10 -8.39 -11.98
C ASP A 21 -14.39 -7.62 -10.67
N LEU A 22 -14.30 -6.31 -10.75
CA LEU A 22 -14.54 -5.40 -9.62
C LEU A 22 -15.63 -4.41 -9.99
N PRO A 23 -16.87 -4.56 -9.46
CA PRO A 23 -18.02 -3.75 -9.84
C PRO A 23 -17.84 -2.22 -9.66
N TRP A 24 -16.89 -1.81 -8.86
CA TRP A 24 -16.57 -0.41 -8.60
C TRP A 24 -15.41 0.12 -9.47
N SER A 25 -14.81 -0.69 -10.32
CA SER A 25 -13.70 -0.29 -11.19
C SER A 25 -14.21 -0.11 -12.62
N ASP A 26 -13.86 1.01 -13.24
CA ASP A 26 -14.20 1.25 -14.66
C ASP A 26 -13.32 0.44 -15.61
N ARG A 27 -12.08 0.19 -15.19
CA ARG A 27 -11.10 -0.65 -15.88
C ARG A 27 -10.29 -1.43 -14.87
N HIS A 28 -9.96 -2.66 -15.19
CA HIS A 28 -9.01 -3.46 -14.42
C HIS A 28 -7.79 -3.79 -15.26
N ILE A 29 -6.60 -3.65 -14.65
CA ILE A 29 -5.33 -4.00 -15.29
C ILE A 29 -4.71 -5.14 -14.48
N ALA A 30 -4.52 -6.28 -15.12
CA ALA A 30 -3.79 -7.39 -14.55
C ALA A 30 -2.29 -7.24 -14.86
N ALA A 31 -1.48 -6.99 -13.84
CA ALA A 31 -0.03 -6.88 -13.98
C ALA A 31 0.71 -7.27 -12.69
N ASP A 32 1.82 -7.97 -12.84
CA ASP A 32 2.76 -8.23 -11.77
C ASP A 32 3.85 -7.15 -11.78
N LEU A 33 3.78 -6.24 -10.82
CA LEU A 33 4.73 -5.12 -10.71
C LEU A 33 6.17 -5.55 -10.39
N THR A 34 6.41 -6.81 -10.08
CA THR A 34 7.79 -7.33 -9.95
C THR A 34 8.45 -7.55 -11.30
N ASN A 35 7.69 -7.60 -12.39
CA ASN A 35 8.17 -7.73 -13.76
C ASN A 35 8.06 -6.39 -14.50
N ALA A 36 9.18 -5.70 -14.69
CA ALA A 36 9.23 -4.37 -15.28
C ALA A 36 8.64 -4.30 -16.71
N GLU A 37 9.00 -5.27 -17.55
CA GLU A 37 8.56 -5.28 -18.96
C GLU A 37 7.06 -5.58 -19.10
N ALA A 38 6.58 -6.56 -18.35
CA ALA A 38 5.14 -6.89 -18.33
C ALA A 38 4.32 -5.72 -17.75
N SER A 39 4.82 -5.06 -16.69
CA SER A 39 4.20 -3.88 -16.09
C SER A 39 4.11 -2.73 -17.08
N ALA A 40 5.19 -2.41 -17.79
CA ALA A 40 5.20 -1.32 -18.78
C ALA A 40 4.18 -1.54 -19.88
N ARG A 41 4.07 -2.78 -20.41
CA ARG A 41 3.07 -3.12 -21.43
C ARG A 41 1.64 -2.99 -20.91
N ALA A 42 1.36 -3.50 -19.72
CA ALA A 42 -0.01 -3.51 -19.18
C ALA A 42 -0.44 -2.10 -18.75
N LEU A 43 0.43 -1.36 -18.10
CA LEU A 43 0.14 -0.05 -17.53
C LEU A 43 0.02 1.07 -18.58
N SER A 44 0.44 0.85 -19.82
CA SER A 44 0.14 1.78 -20.92
C SER A 44 -1.37 2.05 -21.08
N ALA A 45 -2.22 1.11 -20.63
CA ALA A 45 -3.67 1.30 -20.59
C ALA A 45 -4.15 2.31 -19.52
N ALA A 46 -3.26 2.79 -18.63
CA ALA A 46 -3.55 3.81 -17.62
C ALA A 46 -2.85 5.15 -17.92
N SER A 47 -2.57 5.45 -19.19
CA SER A 47 -1.90 6.69 -19.64
C SER A 47 -2.71 7.97 -19.36
N ASP A 48 -3.95 7.86 -18.93
CA ASP A 48 -4.84 8.93 -18.51
C ASP A 48 -4.93 9.12 -16.98
N ALA A 49 -4.18 8.37 -16.20
CA ALA A 49 -4.21 8.43 -14.74
C ALA A 49 -3.71 9.78 -14.22
N THR A 50 -4.51 10.43 -13.39
CA THR A 50 -4.16 11.71 -12.74
C THR A 50 -3.79 11.54 -11.27
N HIS A 51 -4.28 10.49 -10.62
CA HIS A 51 -4.04 10.20 -9.21
C HIS A 51 -3.66 8.75 -9.02
N VAL A 52 -2.67 8.49 -8.18
CA VAL A 52 -2.17 7.14 -7.87
C VAL A 52 -2.37 6.85 -6.38
N PHE A 53 -2.93 5.69 -6.06
CA PHE A 53 -3.02 5.17 -4.70
C PHE A 53 -2.27 3.84 -4.64
N PHE A 54 -1.03 3.87 -4.18
CA PHE A 54 -0.20 2.69 -4.05
C PHE A 54 -0.39 2.06 -2.67
N CYS A 55 -1.10 0.93 -2.62
CA CYS A 55 -1.45 0.22 -1.39
C CYS A 55 -0.91 -1.23 -1.38
N MET A 56 0.05 -1.54 -2.24
CA MET A 56 0.55 -2.89 -2.47
C MET A 56 1.92 -3.10 -1.83
N TRP A 57 2.16 -4.33 -1.40
CA TRP A 57 3.49 -4.81 -1.04
C TRP A 57 3.58 -6.33 -1.25
N SER A 58 4.80 -6.82 -1.39
CA SER A 58 5.08 -8.24 -1.55
C SER A 58 6.05 -8.67 -0.44
N ARG A 59 5.62 -9.65 0.38
CA ARG A 59 6.45 -10.19 1.45
C ARG A 59 7.52 -11.12 0.87
N GLN A 60 8.76 -10.88 1.28
CA GLN A 60 9.92 -11.70 0.96
C GLN A 60 10.46 -12.39 2.23
N ALA A 61 11.48 -13.21 2.09
CA ALA A 61 12.09 -13.95 3.20
C ALA A 61 12.93 -13.06 4.12
N THR A 62 13.61 -12.05 3.56
CA THR A 62 14.44 -11.10 4.31
C THR A 62 14.01 -9.66 4.08
N GLU A 63 14.46 -8.74 4.94
CA GLU A 63 14.15 -7.32 4.78
C GLU A 63 14.88 -6.70 3.59
N GLU A 64 16.08 -7.17 3.26
CA GLU A 64 16.82 -6.74 2.07
C GLU A 64 16.11 -7.14 0.78
N GLU A 65 15.53 -8.34 0.75
CA GLU A 65 14.69 -8.77 -0.38
C GLU A 65 13.40 -7.96 -0.44
N ASN A 66 12.77 -7.66 0.72
CA ASN A 66 11.61 -6.76 0.80
C ASN A 66 11.94 -5.38 0.20
N VAL A 67 13.09 -4.80 0.56
CA VAL A 67 13.58 -3.53 0.02
C VAL A 67 13.67 -3.60 -1.51
N THR A 68 14.38 -4.60 -2.02
CA THR A 68 14.63 -4.76 -3.45
C THR A 68 13.33 -4.90 -4.24
N VAL A 69 12.45 -5.80 -3.80
CA VAL A 69 11.22 -6.11 -4.54
C VAL A 69 10.20 -4.97 -4.44
N ASN A 70 10.00 -4.43 -3.24
CA ASN A 70 8.93 -3.44 -3.05
C ASN A 70 9.28 -2.05 -3.60
N SER A 71 10.55 -1.64 -3.57
CA SER A 71 11.00 -0.41 -4.25
C SER A 71 10.88 -0.55 -5.78
N ALA A 72 11.25 -1.71 -6.33
CA ALA A 72 11.08 -2.00 -7.75
C ALA A 72 9.61 -1.95 -8.19
N MET A 73 8.68 -2.44 -7.36
CA MET A 73 7.24 -2.37 -7.67
C MET A 73 6.74 -0.93 -7.81
N VAL A 74 7.16 -0.01 -6.93
CA VAL A 74 6.81 1.42 -7.04
C VAL A 74 7.40 2.01 -8.31
N ARG A 75 8.68 1.74 -8.58
CA ARG A 75 9.38 2.22 -9.77
C ARG A 75 8.73 1.71 -11.06
N ASN A 76 8.39 0.43 -11.11
CA ASN A 76 7.75 -0.20 -12.28
C ASN A 76 6.35 0.36 -12.54
N LEU A 77 5.59 0.68 -11.49
CA LEU A 77 4.33 1.38 -11.64
C LEU A 77 4.54 2.73 -12.34
N PHE A 78 5.38 3.60 -11.77
CA PHE A 78 5.58 4.94 -12.33
C PHE A 78 6.20 4.94 -13.72
N ASN A 79 7.11 4.01 -14.01
CA ASN A 79 7.64 3.82 -15.36
C ASN A 79 6.57 3.35 -16.35
N GLY A 80 5.68 2.45 -15.92
CA GLY A 80 4.60 1.94 -16.76
C GLY A 80 3.53 2.99 -17.09
N ILE A 81 3.37 4.01 -16.26
CA ILE A 81 2.47 5.17 -16.50
C ILE A 81 3.28 6.45 -16.78
N ALA A 82 4.43 6.35 -17.44
CA ALA A 82 5.31 7.50 -17.67
C ALA A 82 4.61 8.66 -18.39
N GLU A 83 3.74 8.34 -19.35
CA GLU A 83 2.99 9.33 -20.14
C GLU A 83 1.73 9.87 -19.43
N ALA A 84 1.36 9.32 -18.28
CA ALA A 84 0.16 9.74 -17.56
C ALA A 84 0.36 11.13 -16.92
N PRO A 85 -0.65 12.02 -16.95
CA PRO A 85 -0.59 13.35 -16.37
C PRO A 85 -0.82 13.31 -14.85
N VAL A 86 0.03 12.57 -14.13
CA VAL A 86 -0.09 12.38 -12.68
C VAL A 86 0.03 13.72 -11.97
N GLN A 87 -0.92 14.04 -11.12
CA GLN A 87 -0.98 15.26 -10.30
C GLN A 87 -0.65 14.97 -8.84
N HIS A 88 -1.06 13.78 -8.36
CA HIS A 88 -0.83 13.36 -6.98
C HIS A 88 -0.65 11.86 -6.86
N ALA A 89 0.25 11.44 -5.96
CA ALA A 89 0.45 10.04 -5.62
C ALA A 89 0.40 9.83 -4.10
N ALA A 90 -0.48 8.94 -3.64
CA ALA A 90 -0.60 8.52 -2.26
C ALA A 90 0.05 7.13 -2.07
N LEU A 91 1.03 7.04 -1.19
CA LEU A 91 1.69 5.79 -0.80
C LEU A 91 1.19 5.37 0.58
N VAL A 92 0.68 4.15 0.69
CA VAL A 92 0.28 3.57 1.96
C VAL A 92 1.40 2.65 2.46
N THR A 93 1.98 3.03 3.58
CA THR A 93 3.02 2.28 4.30
C THR A 93 2.47 1.76 5.63
N GLY A 94 3.12 2.04 6.76
CA GLY A 94 2.62 1.63 8.08
C GLY A 94 3.62 1.86 9.21
N LEU A 95 3.44 1.15 10.31
CA LEU A 95 4.18 1.35 11.54
C LEU A 95 5.65 0.96 11.50
N LYS A 96 6.13 0.26 10.47
CA LYS A 96 7.56 -0.04 10.33
C LYS A 96 8.43 1.22 10.38
N HIS A 97 7.89 2.38 10.01
CA HIS A 97 8.59 3.66 10.17
C HIS A 97 9.04 3.91 11.63
N TYR A 98 8.24 3.47 12.59
CA TYR A 98 8.43 3.74 14.03
C TYR A 98 8.93 2.52 14.80
N LEU A 99 8.74 1.32 14.28
CA LEU A 99 9.00 0.05 14.98
C LEU A 99 10.11 -0.79 14.36
N GLY A 100 10.64 -0.39 13.19
CA GLY A 100 11.67 -1.14 12.49
C GLY A 100 11.14 -2.32 11.66
N SER A 101 11.96 -3.34 11.50
CA SER A 101 11.58 -4.56 10.76
C SER A 101 10.51 -5.36 11.52
N PHE A 102 9.86 -6.30 10.86
CA PHE A 102 8.89 -7.17 11.54
C PHE A 102 9.50 -7.99 12.68
N ASP A 103 10.78 -8.32 12.57
CA ASP A 103 11.50 -9.08 13.60
C ASP A 103 11.79 -8.23 14.84
N ASP A 104 11.85 -6.91 14.68
CA ASP A 104 12.09 -5.97 15.77
C ASP A 104 10.83 -5.62 16.58
N TYR A 105 9.63 -5.81 16.03
CA TYR A 105 8.37 -5.38 16.65
C TYR A 105 8.17 -5.86 18.09
N ALA A 106 8.60 -7.08 18.40
CA ALA A 106 8.47 -7.64 19.75
C ALA A 106 9.52 -7.10 20.74
N GLN A 107 10.57 -6.45 20.25
CA GLN A 107 11.72 -6.00 21.03
C GLN A 107 11.73 -4.48 21.26
N VAL A 108 10.99 -3.74 20.44
CA VAL A 108 10.93 -2.28 20.52
C VAL A 108 9.86 -1.85 21.51
N THR A 109 10.25 -1.02 22.48
CA THR A 109 9.29 -0.27 23.30
C THR A 109 9.04 1.07 22.61
N PRO A 110 7.91 1.24 21.91
CA PRO A 110 7.69 2.45 21.14
C PRO A 110 7.42 3.65 22.06
N TYR A 111 8.02 4.78 21.72
CA TYR A 111 7.63 6.05 22.31
C TYR A 111 6.36 6.58 21.63
N THR A 112 5.33 6.81 22.39
CA THR A 112 4.04 7.32 21.88
C THR A 112 3.72 8.70 22.46
N PRO A 113 2.98 9.56 21.74
CA PRO A 113 2.40 9.33 20.41
C PRO A 113 3.44 9.28 19.28
N PHE A 114 3.19 8.51 18.23
CA PHE A 114 4.00 8.57 17.01
C PHE A 114 3.84 9.92 16.33
N LEU A 115 4.94 10.52 15.93
CA LEU A 115 4.95 11.83 15.28
C LEU A 115 5.37 11.70 13.82
N GLU A 116 4.73 12.44 12.92
CA GLU A 116 5.11 12.46 11.50
C GLU A 116 6.55 12.94 11.29
N SER A 117 7.03 13.82 12.18
CA SER A 117 8.39 14.35 12.19
C SER A 117 9.45 13.41 12.78
N SER A 118 9.06 12.24 13.27
CA SER A 118 10.02 11.26 13.79
C SER A 118 11.00 10.84 12.69
N PRO A 119 12.32 10.79 12.99
CA PRO A 119 13.31 10.39 11.99
C PRO A 119 13.15 8.91 11.64
N ARG A 120 13.67 8.54 10.48
CA ARG A 120 13.79 7.13 10.08
C ARG A 120 14.70 6.39 11.06
N LEU A 121 14.36 5.16 11.38
CA LEU A 121 15.19 4.27 12.18
C LEU A 121 16.37 3.75 11.36
N PRO A 122 17.49 3.38 12.00
CA PRO A 122 18.61 2.75 11.30
C PRO A 122 18.25 1.35 10.80
N GLY A 123 18.93 0.92 9.73
CA GLY A 123 18.75 -0.41 9.13
C GLY A 123 17.78 -0.42 7.94
N PRO A 124 17.72 -1.56 7.23
CA PRO A 124 16.88 -1.71 6.05
C PRO A 124 15.40 -1.67 6.43
N ASN A 125 14.61 -0.97 5.64
CA ASN A 125 13.16 -0.87 5.83
C ASN A 125 12.50 -0.55 4.49
N PHE A 126 11.84 -1.51 3.89
CA PHE A 126 11.30 -1.37 2.54
C PHE A 126 10.31 -0.20 2.37
N TYR A 127 9.68 0.28 3.44
CA TYR A 127 8.85 1.48 3.36
C TYR A 127 9.68 2.73 3.06
N TYR A 128 10.90 2.81 3.60
CA TYR A 128 11.79 3.94 3.32
C TYR A 128 12.22 3.96 1.85
N ASP A 129 12.53 2.79 1.29
CA ASP A 129 12.93 2.68 -0.12
C ASP A 129 11.74 2.92 -1.06
N GLN A 130 10.53 2.53 -0.68
CA GLN A 130 9.32 2.91 -1.43
C GLN A 130 9.07 4.43 -1.39
N GLU A 131 9.25 5.07 -0.22
CA GLU A 131 9.16 6.52 -0.07
C GLU A 131 10.22 7.22 -0.94
N ASP A 132 11.46 6.75 -0.93
CA ASP A 132 12.57 7.34 -1.71
C ASP A 132 12.30 7.28 -3.22
N VAL A 133 11.79 6.15 -3.72
CA VAL A 133 11.36 6.03 -5.12
C VAL A 133 10.20 6.98 -5.43
N LEU A 134 9.22 7.10 -4.54
CA LEU A 134 8.11 8.05 -4.71
C LEU A 134 8.60 9.48 -4.80
N PHE A 135 9.52 9.89 -3.91
CA PHE A 135 10.06 11.24 -3.86
C PHE A 135 10.86 11.56 -5.13
N GLU A 136 11.73 10.64 -5.56
CA GLU A 136 12.47 10.74 -6.82
C GLU A 136 11.54 10.94 -8.03
N MET A 137 10.49 10.12 -8.13
CA MET A 137 9.54 10.19 -9.23
C MET A 137 8.71 11.48 -9.19
N ALA A 138 8.32 11.93 -7.99
CA ALA A 138 7.57 13.17 -7.81
C ALA A 138 8.40 14.39 -8.20
N GLU A 139 9.67 14.44 -7.80
CA GLU A 139 10.59 15.52 -8.18
C GLU A 139 10.83 15.54 -9.70
N ALA A 140 11.10 14.38 -10.29
CA ALA A 140 11.37 14.27 -11.73
C ALA A 140 10.18 14.62 -12.62
N ARG A 141 8.95 14.37 -12.17
CA ARG A 141 7.71 14.52 -12.96
C ARG A 141 6.82 15.68 -12.51
N GLY A 142 7.14 16.34 -11.41
CA GLY A 142 6.44 17.54 -10.92
C GLY A 142 5.06 17.28 -10.30
N PHE A 143 4.78 16.08 -9.80
CA PHE A 143 3.53 15.79 -9.09
C PHE A 143 3.69 15.90 -7.57
N THR A 144 2.58 16.13 -6.86
CA THR A 144 2.56 16.12 -5.40
C THR A 144 2.40 14.71 -4.84
N TRP A 145 2.78 14.51 -3.58
CA TRP A 145 2.68 13.20 -2.94
C TRP A 145 2.19 13.28 -1.49
N SER A 146 1.71 12.15 -1.00
CA SER A 146 1.44 11.93 0.42
C SER A 146 1.84 10.50 0.83
N VAL A 147 2.35 10.35 2.06
CA VAL A 147 2.66 9.04 2.65
C VAL A 147 1.72 8.83 3.84
N HIS A 148 1.00 7.72 3.82
CA HIS A 148 0.06 7.34 4.86
C HIS A 148 0.64 6.19 5.67
N ARG A 149 0.77 6.37 6.99
CA ARG A 149 1.35 5.40 7.94
C ARG A 149 0.30 4.87 8.91
N PRO A 150 -0.73 4.15 8.44
CA PRO A 150 -1.79 3.66 9.30
C PRO A 150 -1.26 2.61 10.29
N HIS A 151 -1.84 2.60 11.50
CA HIS A 151 -1.64 1.51 12.47
C HIS A 151 -2.60 0.36 12.16
N THR A 152 -3.84 0.54 12.53
CA THR A 152 -4.89 -0.46 12.38
C THR A 152 -5.94 0.08 11.43
N MET A 153 -6.14 -0.61 10.34
CA MET A 153 -7.19 -0.26 9.38
C MET A 153 -8.45 -1.07 9.67
N ILE A 154 -9.56 -0.36 9.81
CA ILE A 154 -10.89 -0.93 9.96
C ILE A 154 -11.72 -0.47 8.77
N GLY A 155 -12.38 -1.39 8.10
CA GLY A 155 -13.22 -1.05 6.97
C GLY A 155 -13.97 -2.26 6.42
N PHE A 156 -14.85 -1.97 5.46
CA PHE A 156 -15.54 -3.02 4.73
C PHE A 156 -14.59 -3.63 3.67
N VAL A 157 -14.17 -4.88 3.91
CA VAL A 157 -13.34 -5.64 2.97
C VAL A 157 -13.79 -7.09 2.97
N ILE A 158 -14.15 -7.59 1.81
CA ILE A 158 -14.51 -9.01 1.62
C ILE A 158 -13.21 -9.80 1.39
N GLY A 159 -13.06 -10.92 2.12
CA GLY A 159 -11.94 -11.86 1.92
C GLY A 159 -10.59 -11.43 2.54
N ASN A 160 -10.54 -10.34 3.31
CA ASN A 160 -9.32 -9.95 4.01
C ASN A 160 -9.30 -10.47 5.45
N ALA A 161 -8.44 -11.45 5.72
CA ALA A 161 -8.26 -12.03 7.05
C ALA A 161 -7.65 -11.05 8.08
N MET A 162 -7.01 -9.98 7.65
CA MET A 162 -6.37 -8.98 8.54
C MET A 162 -7.29 -7.80 8.87
N ASN A 163 -8.60 -7.97 8.82
CA ASN A 163 -9.56 -6.95 9.21
C ASN A 163 -9.78 -6.99 10.73
N MET A 164 -9.25 -6.02 11.45
CA MET A 164 -9.33 -5.95 12.92
C MET A 164 -10.77 -5.94 13.43
N ALA A 165 -11.70 -5.28 12.75
CA ALA A 165 -13.11 -5.28 13.18
C ALA A 165 -13.71 -6.70 13.15
N VAL A 166 -13.40 -7.48 12.13
CA VAL A 166 -13.82 -8.88 12.01
C VAL A 166 -13.16 -9.74 13.09
N THR A 167 -11.86 -9.56 13.32
CA THR A 167 -11.11 -10.26 14.36
C THR A 167 -11.71 -10.02 15.75
N LEU A 168 -11.97 -8.76 16.10
CA LEU A 168 -12.58 -8.42 17.39
C LEU A 168 -14.01 -8.95 17.51
N ALA A 169 -14.81 -8.89 16.45
CA ALA A 169 -16.17 -9.41 16.44
C ALA A 169 -16.20 -10.93 16.66
N ILE A 170 -15.29 -11.67 16.00
CA ILE A 170 -15.14 -13.12 16.20
C ILE A 170 -14.72 -13.42 17.64
N TYR A 171 -13.71 -12.72 18.15
CA TYR A 171 -13.24 -12.89 19.53
C TYR A 171 -14.34 -12.61 20.56
N ALA A 172 -15.05 -11.49 20.42
CA ALA A 172 -16.18 -11.16 21.30
C ALA A 172 -17.30 -12.23 21.25
N THR A 173 -17.58 -12.75 20.06
CA THR A 173 -18.58 -13.81 19.88
C THR A 173 -18.16 -15.10 20.61
N ILE A 174 -16.89 -15.49 20.51
CA ILE A 174 -16.34 -16.65 21.22
C ILE A 174 -16.41 -16.43 22.74
N CYS A 175 -16.01 -15.26 23.23
CA CYS A 175 -16.10 -14.92 24.65
C CYS A 175 -17.54 -15.00 25.16
N LYS A 176 -18.49 -14.43 24.43
CA LYS A 176 -19.91 -14.51 24.77
C LYS A 176 -20.41 -15.97 24.81
N HIS A 177 -20.05 -16.76 23.82
CA HIS A 177 -20.49 -18.16 23.72
C HIS A 177 -19.89 -19.05 24.82
N THR A 178 -18.66 -18.78 25.23
CA THR A 178 -17.93 -19.56 26.25
C THR A 178 -18.09 -19.00 27.66
N GLY A 179 -18.81 -17.92 27.86
CA GLY A 179 -18.97 -17.24 29.16
C GLY A 179 -17.69 -16.62 29.72
N ARG A 180 -16.70 -16.34 28.84
CA ARG A 180 -15.45 -15.70 29.22
C ARG A 180 -15.53 -14.19 29.04
N PRO A 181 -14.82 -13.39 29.86
CA PRO A 181 -14.75 -11.95 29.64
C PRO A 181 -14.05 -11.65 28.31
N PHE A 182 -14.47 -10.51 27.69
CA PHE A 182 -13.84 -9.97 26.48
C PHE A 182 -12.57 -9.23 26.84
#